data_45c7a2535886c8371ffd0de30c237ed1
#
_entry.id   45c7a2535886c8371ffd0de30c237ed1
#
_cell.length_a   1.000
_cell.length_b   1.000
_cell.length_c   1.000
_cell.angle_alpha   90.00
_cell.angle_beta   90.00
_cell.angle_gamma   90.00
#
_symmetry.space_group_name_H-M   'P 1'
#
loop_
_entity.id
_entity.type
_entity.pdbx_description
1 polymer ?
#
loop_
_entity_poly.entity_id
_entity_poly.type
_entity_poly.pdbx_seq_one_letter_code
_entity_poly.pdbx_strand_id
1 'polypeptide(L)'
;VAPTSLPLGTELLPREGAGERLLVLLHGYGLPADDLVDRLDLLDPERRCSVAVPTAPFEHKGKDIWHRALSTSAATAAQQYRDSLVLLDELLGALEAATGLAADEAIVGGFSQGGGLGYGLLVAADVAHRPAAAFGICSFPPAFEGFRVDLAAAAGRPCFLASAHRDHFAPIEGSRAGACRLRDAGLDLTYVEMDTEHEMTDEAALAAGRWIDAVAAGRPVTGFDDVLDRVGSGAGFYDGLWVETSSSPG
;
A
#
# COMPACT_ATOMS: atom_id res chain seq x y z
N VAL A 1 -21.81 5.45 24.62
CA VAL A 1 -20.63 4.62 24.44
C VAL A 1 -19.50 5.58 24.16
N ALA A 2 -18.43 5.60 24.97
CA ALA A 2 -17.25 6.40 24.68
C ALA A 2 -16.69 5.95 23.31
N PRO A 3 -16.20 6.85 22.46
CA PRO A 3 -15.58 6.45 21.21
C PRO A 3 -14.41 5.53 21.56
N THR A 4 -14.48 4.28 21.12
CA THR A 4 -13.36 3.35 21.22
C THR A 4 -12.28 3.94 20.33
N SER A 5 -11.10 4.23 20.89
CA SER A 5 -9.98 4.74 20.08
C SER A 5 -9.65 3.72 19.00
N LEU A 6 -9.47 4.18 17.77
CA LEU A 6 -9.05 3.32 16.66
C LEU A 6 -7.65 2.73 16.94
N PRO A 7 -7.38 1.50 16.46
CA PRO A 7 -6.03 0.93 16.50
C PRO A 7 -4.97 1.85 15.88
N LEU A 8 -3.70 1.63 16.24
CA LEU A 8 -2.55 2.36 15.68
C LEU A 8 -2.62 3.89 15.86
N GLY A 9 -3.30 4.39 16.91
CA GLY A 9 -3.45 5.82 17.11
C GLY A 9 -4.07 6.55 15.90
N THR A 10 -4.88 5.85 15.13
CA THR A 10 -5.42 6.33 13.85
C THR A 10 -6.28 7.56 14.01
N GLU A 11 -6.01 8.58 13.23
CA GLU A 11 -6.85 9.75 13.06
C GLU A 11 -7.75 9.57 11.83
N LEU A 12 -9.05 9.85 12.01
CA LEU A 12 -9.99 10.02 10.90
C LEU A 12 -10.08 11.50 10.58
N LEU A 13 -9.68 11.87 9.37
CA LEU A 13 -9.69 13.26 8.95
C LEU A 13 -11.11 13.68 8.56
N PRO A 14 -11.66 14.74 9.19
CA PRO A 14 -12.95 15.25 8.82
C PRO A 14 -12.88 15.89 7.43
N ARG A 15 -13.69 15.38 6.50
CA ARG A 15 -13.84 15.98 5.16
C ARG A 15 -15.32 16.18 4.84
N GLU A 16 -15.69 17.36 4.40
CA GLU A 16 -17.05 17.63 3.93
C GLU A 16 -17.30 16.86 2.62
N GLY A 17 -18.42 16.15 2.56
CA GLY A 17 -18.82 15.34 1.39
C GLY A 17 -18.04 14.05 1.22
N ALA A 18 -17.21 13.67 2.19
CA ALA A 18 -16.48 12.41 2.17
C ALA A 18 -17.42 11.22 2.35
N GLY A 19 -17.17 10.16 1.67
CA GLY A 19 -17.65 8.97 2.19
C GLY A 19 -18.19 7.87 1.33
N GLU A 20 -17.72 7.74 0.11
CA GLU A 20 -18.06 6.54 -0.64
C GLU A 20 -17.10 5.38 -0.34
N ARG A 21 -15.84 5.69 0.06
CA ARG A 21 -14.78 4.69 0.32
C ARG A 21 -13.83 5.13 1.43
N LEU A 22 -13.17 4.14 2.05
CA LEU A 22 -12.04 4.39 2.94
C LEU A 22 -10.75 4.57 2.13
N LEU A 23 -9.96 5.58 2.49
CA LEU A 23 -8.58 5.75 2.03
C LEU A 23 -7.66 5.71 3.25
N VAL A 24 -6.82 4.68 3.37
CA VAL A 24 -5.86 4.52 4.47
C VAL A 24 -4.48 4.91 3.97
N LEU A 25 -3.94 6.01 4.50
CA LEU A 25 -2.65 6.57 4.12
C LEU A 25 -1.55 6.14 5.08
N LEU A 26 -0.57 5.41 4.57
CA LEU A 26 0.52 4.82 5.34
C LEU A 26 1.82 5.57 5.08
N HIS A 27 2.38 6.17 6.14
CA HIS A 27 3.62 6.95 6.06
C HIS A 27 4.86 6.09 5.79
N GLY A 28 5.95 6.72 5.37
CA GLY A 28 7.25 6.09 5.17
C GLY A 28 8.02 5.86 6.48
N TYR A 29 9.17 5.19 6.40
CA TYR A 29 10.06 4.94 7.54
C TYR A 29 10.44 6.23 8.26
N GLY A 30 10.05 6.35 9.52
CA GLY A 30 10.42 7.45 10.39
C GLY A 30 9.83 8.81 10.02
N LEU A 31 8.82 8.84 9.19
CA LEU A 31 8.01 10.01 8.91
C LEU A 31 6.82 10.06 9.88
N PRO A 32 6.28 11.23 10.19
CA PRO A 32 5.07 11.34 10.99
C PRO A 32 3.85 10.76 10.24
N ALA A 33 2.83 10.35 10.98
CA ALA A 33 1.62 9.77 10.39
C ALA A 33 0.91 10.74 9.43
N ASP A 34 0.97 12.03 9.73
CA ASP A 34 0.35 13.11 8.96
C ASP A 34 1.19 13.62 7.76
N ASP A 35 2.38 13.01 7.50
CA ASP A 35 3.26 13.40 6.37
C ASP A 35 2.54 13.45 5.03
N LEU A 36 1.58 12.53 4.82
CA LEU A 36 0.80 12.45 3.59
C LEU A 36 -0.40 13.41 3.56
N VAL A 37 -0.78 13.99 4.71
CA VAL A 37 -1.94 14.89 4.82
C VAL A 37 -1.71 16.18 4.07
N ASP A 38 -0.48 16.70 4.05
CA ASP A 38 -0.11 17.89 3.30
C ASP A 38 -0.31 17.75 1.78
N ARG A 39 -0.38 16.50 1.29
CA ARG A 39 -0.63 16.18 -0.12
C ARG A 39 -2.03 15.63 -0.40
N LEU A 40 -2.91 15.70 0.59
CA LEU A 40 -4.23 15.10 0.48
C LEU A 40 -5.08 15.70 -0.65
N ASP A 41 -4.93 17.00 -0.94
CA ASP A 41 -5.61 17.64 -2.07
C ASP A 41 -5.09 17.15 -3.43
N LEU A 42 -3.90 16.53 -3.47
CA LEU A 42 -3.38 15.86 -4.68
C LEU A 42 -3.78 14.38 -4.73
N LEU A 43 -3.83 13.70 -3.57
CA LEU A 43 -4.15 12.27 -3.47
C LEU A 43 -5.65 11.97 -3.57
N ASP A 44 -6.51 12.89 -3.12
CA ASP A 44 -7.98 12.74 -3.20
C ASP A 44 -8.62 14.10 -3.58
N PRO A 45 -8.33 14.60 -4.80
CA PRO A 45 -8.75 15.94 -5.23
C PRO A 45 -10.28 16.10 -5.28
N GLU A 46 -10.99 15.03 -5.61
CA GLU A 46 -12.46 15.02 -5.69
C GLU A 46 -13.12 14.74 -4.34
N ARG A 47 -12.35 14.55 -3.28
CA ARG A 47 -12.82 14.30 -1.91
C ARG A 47 -13.81 13.14 -1.80
N ARG A 48 -13.54 12.05 -2.52
CA ARG A 48 -14.40 10.85 -2.53
C ARG A 48 -14.21 9.94 -1.35
N CYS A 49 -13.13 10.13 -0.57
CA CYS A 49 -12.75 9.18 0.45
C CYS A 49 -12.89 9.75 1.87
N SER A 50 -13.29 8.89 2.80
CA SER A 50 -13.01 9.07 4.23
C SER A 50 -11.59 8.62 4.51
N VAL A 51 -10.75 9.54 5.01
CA VAL A 51 -9.31 9.33 5.11
C VAL A 51 -8.91 8.97 6.52
N ALA A 52 -8.14 7.88 6.65
CA ALA A 52 -7.55 7.42 7.90
C ALA A 52 -6.02 7.46 7.81
N VAL A 53 -5.37 8.00 8.83
CA VAL A 53 -3.91 8.10 8.93
C VAL A 53 -3.43 7.42 10.22
N PRO A 54 -3.03 6.14 10.16
CA PRO A 54 -2.50 5.41 11.30
C PRO A 54 -1.02 5.73 11.54
N THR A 55 -0.61 5.64 12.81
CA THR A 55 0.80 5.69 13.22
C THR A 55 1.40 4.29 13.21
N ALA A 56 2.61 4.13 12.69
CA ALA A 56 3.31 2.85 12.69
C ALA A 56 3.56 2.31 14.11
N PRO A 57 3.47 0.97 14.34
CA PRO A 57 3.44 0.39 15.67
C PRO A 57 4.80 0.28 16.37
N PHE A 58 5.90 0.42 15.65
CA PHE A 58 7.23 0.24 16.21
C PHE A 58 8.03 1.54 16.23
N GLU A 59 8.98 1.62 17.15
CA GLU A 59 9.92 2.74 17.24
C GLU A 59 11.36 2.29 16.92
N HIS A 60 12.09 3.11 16.20
CA HIS A 60 13.51 2.97 16.04
C HIS A 60 14.22 4.32 16.06
N LYS A 61 15.07 4.53 17.10
CA LYS A 61 15.83 5.78 17.30
C LYS A 61 14.92 7.01 17.34
N GLY A 62 13.80 6.91 18.07
CA GLY A 62 12.83 8.00 18.21
C GLY A 62 11.98 8.27 16.96
N LYS A 63 11.89 7.30 16.04
CA LYS A 63 11.12 7.41 14.81
C LYS A 63 10.13 6.27 14.70
N ASP A 64 8.91 6.56 14.30
CA ASP A 64 7.89 5.54 14.05
C ASP A 64 8.20 4.78 12.76
N ILE A 65 8.12 3.46 12.83
CA ILE A 65 8.44 2.56 11.72
C ILE A 65 7.45 1.39 11.65
N TRP A 66 7.14 0.95 10.47
CA TRP A 66 6.34 -0.25 10.26
C TRP A 66 7.15 -1.53 10.48
N HIS A 67 8.41 -1.50 10.10
CA HIS A 67 9.37 -2.59 10.32
C HIS A 67 10.81 -2.09 10.22
N ARG A 68 11.75 -2.83 10.78
CA ARG A 68 13.18 -2.57 10.59
C ARG A 68 13.57 -2.70 9.13
N ALA A 69 14.64 -2.01 8.74
CA ALA A 69 15.24 -2.21 7.43
C ALA A 69 15.80 -3.64 7.31
N LEU A 70 15.62 -4.27 6.15
CA LEU A 70 16.13 -5.62 5.85
C LEU A 70 17.62 -5.78 6.13
N SER A 71 18.39 -4.73 5.87
CA SER A 71 19.85 -4.70 6.10
C SER A 71 20.27 -4.81 7.56
N THR A 72 19.35 -4.57 8.51
CA THR A 72 19.66 -4.60 9.95
C THR A 72 19.42 -5.96 10.58
N SER A 73 18.34 -6.64 10.22
CA SER A 73 17.96 -7.99 10.64
C SER A 73 16.78 -8.45 9.82
N ALA A 74 17.01 -9.33 8.85
CA ALA A 74 15.96 -9.85 7.97
C ALA A 74 14.82 -10.52 8.75
N ALA A 75 15.15 -11.34 9.76
CA ALA A 75 14.15 -12.03 10.57
C ALA A 75 13.29 -11.07 11.39
N THR A 76 13.90 -10.06 12.02
CA THR A 76 13.15 -9.03 12.78
C THR A 76 12.30 -8.19 11.84
N ALA A 77 12.83 -7.78 10.69
CA ALA A 77 12.09 -7.02 9.69
C ALA A 77 10.86 -7.79 9.18
N ALA A 78 11.04 -9.08 8.84
CA ALA A 78 9.96 -9.95 8.38
C ALA A 78 8.89 -10.17 9.46
N GLN A 79 9.28 -10.32 10.73
CA GLN A 79 8.31 -10.46 11.81
C GLN A 79 7.53 -9.16 12.03
N GLN A 80 8.22 -8.02 12.15
CA GLN A 80 7.57 -6.72 12.32
C GLN A 80 6.66 -6.35 11.15
N TYR A 81 7.06 -6.71 9.92
CA TYR A 81 6.20 -6.53 8.75
C TYR A 81 4.88 -7.32 8.89
N ARG A 82 4.96 -8.61 9.28
CA ARG A 82 3.76 -9.42 9.54
C ARG A 82 2.89 -8.85 10.66
N ASP A 83 3.51 -8.42 11.76
CA ASP A 83 2.80 -7.82 12.88
C ASP A 83 2.08 -6.54 12.45
N SER A 84 2.72 -5.70 11.62
CA SER A 84 2.10 -4.50 11.04
C SER A 84 0.91 -4.84 10.14
N LEU A 85 1.00 -5.93 9.34
CA LEU A 85 -0.14 -6.37 8.53
C LEU A 85 -1.33 -6.81 9.38
N VAL A 86 -1.08 -7.55 10.47
CA VAL A 86 -2.15 -7.96 11.41
C VAL A 86 -2.84 -6.73 12.00
N LEU A 87 -2.07 -5.75 12.48
CA LEU A 87 -2.62 -4.53 13.07
C LEU A 87 -3.38 -3.67 12.05
N LEU A 88 -2.95 -3.65 10.79
CA LEU A 88 -3.66 -2.95 9.72
C LEU A 88 -4.94 -3.68 9.30
N ASP A 89 -4.95 -5.00 9.31
CA ASP A 89 -6.15 -5.81 9.08
C ASP A 89 -7.20 -5.54 10.18
N GLU A 90 -6.78 -5.54 11.45
CA GLU A 90 -7.63 -5.16 12.59
C GLU A 90 -8.13 -3.72 12.47
N LEU A 91 -7.29 -2.79 12.01
CA LEU A 91 -7.68 -1.40 11.77
C LEU A 91 -8.78 -1.30 10.70
N LEU A 92 -8.67 -2.03 9.60
CA LEU A 92 -9.69 -2.01 8.54
C LEU A 92 -11.06 -2.44 9.09
N GLY A 93 -11.12 -3.51 9.89
CA GLY A 93 -12.36 -3.91 10.56
C GLY A 93 -12.89 -2.88 11.55
N ALA A 94 -11.99 -2.21 12.30
CA ALA A 94 -12.39 -1.14 13.22
C ALA A 94 -12.90 0.11 12.49
N LEU A 95 -12.31 0.46 11.34
CA LEU A 95 -12.75 1.56 10.48
C LEU A 95 -14.13 1.26 9.88
N GLU A 96 -14.37 0.05 9.41
CA GLU A 96 -15.70 -0.38 8.95
C GLU A 96 -16.75 -0.23 10.05
N ALA A 97 -16.45 -0.70 11.25
CA ALA A 97 -17.36 -0.58 12.40
C ALA A 97 -17.62 0.90 12.81
N ALA A 98 -16.64 1.77 12.65
CA ALA A 98 -16.73 3.18 13.04
C ALA A 98 -17.42 4.06 11.98
N THR A 99 -17.23 3.76 10.69
CA THR A 99 -17.69 4.60 9.57
C THR A 99 -18.89 4.02 8.82
N GLY A 100 -19.08 2.70 8.88
CA GLY A 100 -20.05 1.97 8.06
C GLY A 100 -19.59 1.76 6.61
N LEU A 101 -18.34 2.15 6.26
CA LEU A 101 -17.76 1.92 4.95
C LEU A 101 -17.07 0.56 4.93
N ALA A 102 -17.33 -0.25 3.91
CA ALA A 102 -16.83 -1.62 3.85
C ALA A 102 -15.29 -1.67 3.76
N ALA A 103 -14.67 -2.50 4.60
CA ALA A 103 -13.23 -2.66 4.67
C ALA A 103 -12.65 -3.28 3.38
N ASP A 104 -13.39 -4.16 2.73
CA ASP A 104 -13.02 -4.80 1.46
C ASP A 104 -13.19 -3.88 0.23
N GLU A 105 -13.77 -2.69 0.42
CA GLU A 105 -13.80 -1.60 -0.56
C GLU A 105 -12.74 -0.51 -0.29
N ALA A 106 -11.94 -0.65 0.75
CA ALA A 106 -10.90 0.32 1.10
C ALA A 106 -9.79 0.40 0.03
N ILE A 107 -9.21 1.59 -0.11
CA ILE A 107 -7.97 1.84 -0.85
C ILE A 107 -6.87 2.03 0.21
N VAL A 108 -5.81 1.25 0.16
CA VAL A 108 -4.73 1.30 1.16
C VAL A 108 -3.40 1.54 0.45
N GLY A 109 -2.61 2.46 0.95
CA GLY A 109 -1.29 2.67 0.39
C GLY A 109 -0.59 3.90 0.96
N GLY A 110 0.49 4.31 0.30
CA GLY A 110 1.26 5.45 0.76
C GLY A 110 2.67 5.51 0.21
N PHE A 111 3.58 6.01 1.04
CA PHE A 111 4.96 6.24 0.67
C PHE A 111 5.90 5.18 1.25
N SER A 112 6.87 4.72 0.46
CA SER A 112 7.96 3.84 0.89
C SER A 112 7.45 2.60 1.65
N GLN A 113 7.76 2.42 2.93
CA GLN A 113 7.26 1.29 3.73
C GLN A 113 5.72 1.19 3.72
N GLY A 114 5.03 2.33 3.76
CA GLY A 114 3.57 2.36 3.74
C GLY A 114 2.98 1.77 2.46
N GLY A 115 3.54 2.10 1.30
CA GLY A 115 3.14 1.49 0.04
C GLY A 115 3.38 -0.02 0.02
N GLY A 116 4.53 -0.47 0.54
CA GLY A 116 4.86 -1.89 0.67
C GLY A 116 3.85 -2.68 1.50
N LEU A 117 3.33 -2.08 2.57
CA LEU A 117 2.27 -2.68 3.39
C LEU A 117 0.92 -2.74 2.68
N GLY A 118 0.57 -1.71 1.90
CA GLY A 118 -0.62 -1.73 1.05
C GLY A 118 -0.61 -2.93 0.11
N TYR A 119 0.51 -3.17 -0.59
CA TYR A 119 0.67 -4.37 -1.42
C TYR A 119 0.62 -5.66 -0.61
N GLY A 120 1.22 -5.65 0.59
CA GLY A 120 1.18 -6.80 1.49
C GLY A 120 -0.23 -7.19 1.86
N LEU A 121 -1.09 -6.24 2.27
CA LEU A 121 -2.50 -6.48 2.56
C LEU A 121 -3.25 -7.02 1.34
N LEU A 122 -2.89 -6.54 0.14
CA LEU A 122 -3.56 -6.97 -1.08
C LEU A 122 -3.28 -8.43 -1.42
N VAL A 123 -2.05 -8.93 -1.18
CA VAL A 123 -1.64 -10.27 -1.58
C VAL A 123 -1.51 -11.27 -0.43
N ALA A 124 -1.48 -10.85 0.84
CA ALA A 124 -1.30 -11.77 1.97
C ALA A 124 -2.41 -12.81 2.06
N ALA A 125 -2.04 -14.05 2.44
CA ALA A 125 -3.00 -15.14 2.60
C ALA A 125 -3.85 -15.00 3.88
N ASP A 126 -3.24 -14.47 4.93
CA ASP A 126 -3.79 -14.50 6.29
C ASP A 126 -4.35 -13.12 6.69
N VAL A 127 -5.23 -12.54 5.86
CA VAL A 127 -5.96 -11.30 6.15
C VAL A 127 -7.46 -11.53 6.08
N ALA A 128 -8.20 -10.95 7.02
CA ALA A 128 -9.66 -10.99 7.06
C ALA A 128 -10.29 -9.89 6.18
N HIS A 129 -9.63 -8.72 6.11
CA HIS A 129 -10.11 -7.54 5.40
C HIS A 129 -9.13 -7.17 4.27
N ARG A 130 -9.26 -7.85 3.13
CA ARG A 130 -8.44 -7.55 1.95
C ARG A 130 -8.96 -6.28 1.27
N PRO A 131 -8.15 -5.21 1.13
CA PRO A 131 -8.60 -3.97 0.51
C PRO A 131 -8.99 -4.17 -0.97
N ALA A 132 -9.85 -3.28 -1.51
CA ALA A 132 -10.19 -3.29 -2.92
C ALA A 132 -9.00 -2.99 -3.81
N ALA A 133 -8.12 -2.10 -3.38
CA ALA A 133 -7.00 -1.61 -4.16
C ALA A 133 -5.84 -1.17 -3.27
N ALA A 134 -4.62 -1.18 -3.84
CA ALA A 134 -3.45 -0.66 -3.16
C ALA A 134 -2.61 0.25 -4.05
N PHE A 135 -1.93 1.23 -3.43
CA PHE A 135 -0.98 2.09 -4.14
C PHE A 135 0.30 2.31 -3.34
N GLY A 136 1.38 2.58 -4.05
CA GLY A 136 2.65 2.95 -3.40
C GLY A 136 3.50 3.84 -4.28
N ILE A 137 4.18 4.78 -3.64
CA ILE A 137 5.14 5.69 -4.25
C ILE A 137 6.50 5.41 -3.64
N CYS A 138 7.53 5.24 -4.48
CA CYS A 138 8.89 4.85 -4.06
C CYS A 138 8.89 3.59 -3.18
N SER A 139 8.19 2.56 -3.63
CA SER A 139 7.87 1.37 -2.86
C SER A 139 7.96 0.11 -3.70
N PHE A 140 7.85 -1.04 -3.07
CA PHE A 140 7.79 -2.35 -3.73
C PHE A 140 7.03 -3.36 -2.86
N PRO A 141 6.46 -4.44 -3.44
CA PRO A 141 5.76 -5.46 -2.67
C PRO A 141 6.69 -6.20 -1.70
N PRO A 142 6.14 -6.94 -0.71
CA PRO A 142 6.94 -7.58 0.32
C PRO A 142 8.01 -8.51 -0.26
N ALA A 143 9.27 -8.30 0.12
CA ALA A 143 10.44 -9.08 -0.32
C ALA A 143 11.02 -9.88 0.86
N PHE A 144 10.17 -10.62 1.59
CA PHE A 144 10.56 -11.45 2.73
C PHE A 144 10.40 -12.92 2.39
N GLU A 145 11.42 -13.73 2.75
CA GLU A 145 11.36 -15.17 2.59
C GLU A 145 10.18 -15.78 3.39
N GLY A 146 9.45 -16.68 2.76
CA GLY A 146 8.31 -17.36 3.37
C GLY A 146 7.06 -16.47 3.56
N PHE A 147 6.96 -15.34 2.86
CA PHE A 147 5.75 -14.53 2.89
C PHE A 147 4.60 -15.28 2.22
N ARG A 148 3.52 -15.53 2.99
CA ARG A 148 2.39 -16.33 2.52
C ARG A 148 1.43 -15.45 1.72
N VAL A 149 1.09 -15.84 0.51
CA VAL A 149 0.23 -15.10 -0.42
C VAL A 149 -0.97 -15.94 -0.89
N ASP A 150 -2.09 -15.27 -1.10
CA ASP A 150 -3.26 -15.78 -1.82
C ASP A 150 -3.46 -14.92 -3.08
N LEU A 151 -2.79 -15.31 -4.15
CA LEU A 151 -2.81 -14.56 -5.40
C LEU A 151 -4.15 -14.69 -6.12
N ALA A 152 -4.86 -15.79 -5.91
CA ALA A 152 -6.19 -15.98 -6.50
C ALA A 152 -7.21 -14.97 -5.93
N ALA A 153 -7.14 -14.70 -4.63
CA ALA A 153 -7.98 -13.69 -3.99
C ALA A 153 -7.57 -12.25 -4.32
N ALA A 154 -6.33 -12.04 -4.74
CA ALA A 154 -5.81 -10.73 -5.16
C ALA A 154 -6.04 -10.43 -6.65
N ALA A 155 -6.28 -11.46 -7.48
CA ALA A 155 -6.38 -11.31 -8.94
C ALA A 155 -7.47 -10.30 -9.35
N GLY A 156 -7.15 -9.46 -10.34
CA GLY A 156 -8.03 -8.43 -10.87
C GLY A 156 -8.17 -7.19 -9.99
N ARG A 157 -7.55 -7.15 -8.79
CA ARG A 157 -7.62 -5.95 -7.95
C ARG A 157 -6.68 -4.87 -8.48
N PRO A 158 -7.14 -3.60 -8.55
CA PRO A 158 -6.32 -2.47 -8.97
C PRO A 158 -5.11 -2.27 -8.05
N CYS A 159 -3.96 -2.02 -8.68
CA CYS A 159 -2.72 -1.75 -7.99
C CYS A 159 -1.93 -0.65 -8.72
N PHE A 160 -1.46 0.36 -8.00
CA PHE A 160 -0.64 1.43 -8.56
C PHE A 160 0.74 1.44 -7.93
N LEU A 161 1.78 1.51 -8.74
CA LEU A 161 3.16 1.60 -8.28
C LEU A 161 3.90 2.68 -9.04
N ALA A 162 4.37 3.71 -8.35
CA ALA A 162 5.24 4.74 -8.86
C ALA A 162 6.66 4.56 -8.29
N SER A 163 7.65 4.51 -9.18
CA SER A 163 9.06 4.27 -8.82
C SER A 163 9.96 5.38 -9.33
N ALA A 164 11.04 5.65 -8.61
CA ALA A 164 11.99 6.71 -8.93
C ALA A 164 13.31 6.12 -9.46
N HIS A 165 13.85 6.69 -10.53
CA HIS A 165 15.07 6.20 -11.18
C HIS A 165 16.32 6.35 -10.31
N ARG A 166 16.37 7.38 -9.44
CA ARG A 166 17.50 7.68 -8.56
C ARG A 166 17.25 7.30 -7.10
N ASP A 167 16.30 6.39 -6.86
CA ASP A 167 15.96 5.92 -5.53
C ASP A 167 17.03 4.95 -4.99
N HIS A 168 17.70 5.34 -3.90
CA HIS A 168 18.73 4.52 -3.24
C HIS A 168 18.14 3.60 -2.16
N PHE A 169 16.90 3.83 -1.70
CA PHE A 169 16.21 3.04 -0.68
C PHE A 169 15.30 1.98 -1.28
N ALA A 170 14.63 2.31 -2.39
CA ALA A 170 13.84 1.40 -3.20
C ALA A 170 14.38 1.37 -4.65
N PRO A 171 15.50 0.68 -4.89
CA PRO A 171 16.16 0.67 -6.19
C PRO A 171 15.20 0.26 -7.31
N ILE A 172 15.30 0.93 -8.45
CA ILE A 172 14.39 0.78 -9.58
C ILE A 172 14.29 -0.67 -10.08
N GLU A 173 15.37 -1.44 -10.01
CA GLU A 173 15.38 -2.86 -10.41
C GLU A 173 14.47 -3.70 -9.51
N GLY A 174 14.49 -3.44 -8.19
CA GLY A 174 13.60 -4.09 -7.22
C GLY A 174 12.15 -3.71 -7.44
N SER A 175 11.88 -2.44 -7.74
CA SER A 175 10.54 -1.94 -8.05
C SER A 175 10.00 -2.53 -9.34
N ARG A 176 10.81 -2.62 -10.40
CA ARG A 176 10.46 -3.28 -11.67
C ARG A 176 10.15 -4.76 -11.48
N ALA A 177 11.00 -5.46 -10.73
CA ALA A 177 10.77 -6.87 -10.38
C ALA A 177 9.47 -7.04 -9.61
N GLY A 178 9.20 -6.16 -8.65
CA GLY A 178 7.96 -6.14 -7.88
C GLY A 178 6.73 -5.89 -8.75
N ALA A 179 6.80 -4.91 -9.65
CA ALA A 179 5.74 -4.62 -10.61
C ALA A 179 5.43 -5.85 -11.48
N CYS A 180 6.47 -6.48 -12.04
CA CYS A 180 6.30 -7.71 -12.81
C CYS A 180 5.66 -8.83 -11.96
N ARG A 181 6.09 -9.00 -10.72
CA ARG A 181 5.52 -10.01 -9.82
C ARG A 181 4.04 -9.79 -9.52
N LEU A 182 3.61 -8.53 -9.30
CA LEU A 182 2.20 -8.19 -9.09
C LEU A 182 1.37 -8.42 -10.36
N ARG A 183 1.87 -8.02 -11.53
CA ARG A 183 1.22 -8.28 -12.82
C ARG A 183 1.06 -9.78 -13.08
N ASP A 184 2.13 -10.54 -12.90
CA ASP A 184 2.14 -11.99 -13.15
C ASP A 184 1.24 -12.75 -12.13
N ALA A 185 0.98 -12.13 -10.97
CA ALA A 185 -0.02 -12.58 -10.01
C ALA A 185 -1.47 -12.24 -10.43
N GLY A 186 -1.65 -11.57 -11.56
CA GLY A 186 -2.97 -11.26 -12.13
C GLY A 186 -3.63 -9.99 -11.57
N LEU A 187 -2.88 -9.12 -10.88
CA LEU A 187 -3.40 -7.82 -10.45
C LEU A 187 -3.56 -6.87 -11.64
N ASP A 188 -4.52 -5.95 -11.55
CA ASP A 188 -4.70 -4.84 -12.51
C ASP A 188 -3.72 -3.72 -12.16
N LEU A 189 -2.48 -3.87 -12.64
CA LEU A 189 -1.35 -3.04 -12.26
C LEU A 189 -1.16 -1.86 -13.21
N THR A 190 -1.10 -0.64 -12.65
CA THR A 190 -0.57 0.57 -13.27
C THR A 190 0.83 0.83 -12.71
N TYR A 191 1.84 0.89 -13.58
CA TYR A 191 3.23 1.12 -13.19
C TYR A 191 3.82 2.33 -13.90
N VAL A 192 4.34 3.29 -13.15
CA VAL A 192 4.96 4.51 -13.66
C VAL A 192 6.37 4.71 -13.11
N GLU A 193 7.25 5.31 -13.90
CA GLU A 193 8.62 5.65 -13.50
C GLU A 193 8.85 7.15 -13.58
N MET A 194 9.56 7.69 -12.58
CA MET A 194 9.84 9.11 -12.45
C MET A 194 11.35 9.36 -12.38
N ASP A 195 11.81 10.48 -12.94
CA ASP A 195 13.20 10.91 -12.85
C ASP A 195 13.45 11.73 -11.58
N THR A 196 13.34 11.07 -10.42
CA THR A 196 13.50 11.70 -9.10
C THR A 196 14.27 10.77 -8.17
N GLU A 197 14.49 11.21 -6.92
CA GLU A 197 15.06 10.44 -5.82
C GLU A 197 13.96 9.78 -4.98
N HIS A 198 14.28 9.30 -3.75
CA HIS A 198 13.32 8.71 -2.81
C HIS A 198 12.46 9.79 -2.17
N GLU A 199 11.50 10.30 -2.90
CA GLU A 199 10.61 11.37 -2.45
C GLU A 199 9.20 11.23 -3.03
N MET A 200 8.21 11.72 -2.29
CA MET A 200 6.86 11.89 -2.81
C MET A 200 6.75 13.28 -3.45
N THR A 201 7.01 13.36 -4.75
CA THR A 201 6.82 14.60 -5.50
C THR A 201 5.32 14.90 -5.70
N ASP A 202 4.99 16.16 -5.96
CA ASP A 202 3.61 16.53 -6.30
C ASP A 202 3.12 15.84 -7.57
N GLU A 203 4.03 15.59 -8.53
CA GLU A 203 3.71 14.83 -9.74
C GLU A 203 3.31 13.38 -9.42
N ALA A 204 4.07 12.71 -8.53
CA ALA A 204 3.76 11.36 -8.07
C ALA A 204 2.43 11.31 -7.30
N ALA A 205 2.21 12.26 -6.39
CA ALA A 205 0.98 12.38 -5.62
C ALA A 205 -0.22 12.63 -6.53
N LEU A 206 -0.10 13.51 -7.52
CA LEU A 206 -1.15 13.80 -8.49
C LEU A 206 -1.46 12.59 -9.40
N ALA A 207 -0.44 11.82 -9.82
CA ALA A 207 -0.64 10.60 -10.59
C ALA A 207 -1.39 9.54 -9.76
N ALA A 208 -0.97 9.31 -8.51
CA ALA A 208 -1.67 8.44 -7.58
C ALA A 208 -3.10 8.92 -7.30
N GLY A 209 -3.32 10.23 -7.12
CA GLY A 209 -4.64 10.81 -6.87
C GLY A 209 -5.62 10.60 -8.03
N ARG A 210 -5.19 10.78 -9.27
CA ARG A 210 -6.03 10.46 -10.44
C ARG A 210 -6.41 8.99 -10.48
N TRP A 211 -5.47 8.11 -10.12
CA TRP A 211 -5.72 6.68 -10.03
C TRP A 211 -6.68 6.35 -8.88
N ILE A 212 -6.47 6.92 -7.69
CA ILE A 212 -7.35 6.78 -6.52
C ILE A 212 -8.78 7.22 -6.87
N ASP A 213 -8.93 8.39 -7.50
CA ASP A 213 -10.24 8.90 -7.93
C ASP A 213 -10.94 7.96 -8.93
N ALA A 214 -10.19 7.39 -9.88
CA ALA A 214 -10.75 6.42 -10.81
C ALA A 214 -11.25 5.16 -10.08
N VAL A 215 -10.45 4.61 -9.16
CA VAL A 215 -10.83 3.43 -8.34
C VAL A 215 -12.02 3.76 -7.45
N ALA A 216 -12.00 4.89 -6.74
CA ALA A 216 -13.07 5.30 -5.85
C ALA A 216 -14.40 5.48 -6.59
N ALA A 217 -14.36 5.99 -7.81
CA ALA A 217 -15.53 6.18 -8.67
C ALA A 217 -15.95 4.90 -9.43
N GLY A 218 -15.28 3.76 -9.24
CA GLY A 218 -15.54 2.52 -9.97
C GLY A 218 -15.28 2.64 -11.49
N ARG A 219 -14.37 3.55 -11.89
CA ARG A 219 -14.01 3.79 -13.29
C ARG A 219 -12.76 2.98 -13.67
N PRO A 220 -12.60 2.58 -14.95
CA PRO A 220 -11.36 1.97 -15.40
C PRO A 220 -10.14 2.86 -15.14
N VAL A 221 -9.05 2.26 -14.68
CA VAL A 221 -7.76 2.94 -14.48
C VAL A 221 -7.02 3.01 -15.81
N THR A 222 -7.35 3.98 -16.63
CA THR A 222 -6.79 4.20 -17.98
C THR A 222 -6.18 5.59 -18.13
N GLY A 223 -5.31 5.77 -19.13
CA GLY A 223 -4.73 7.08 -19.45
C GLY A 223 -3.53 7.45 -18.59
N PHE A 224 -2.91 6.48 -17.91
CA PHE A 224 -1.63 6.65 -17.22
C PHE A 224 -0.47 6.34 -18.16
N ASP A 225 0.68 7.01 -17.94
CA ASP A 225 1.92 6.70 -18.65
C ASP A 225 2.54 5.42 -18.04
N ASP A 226 1.91 4.29 -18.33
CA ASP A 226 2.33 2.98 -17.87
C ASP A 226 3.51 2.49 -18.72
N VAL A 227 4.62 2.19 -18.07
CA VAL A 227 5.85 1.72 -18.70
C VAL A 227 6.09 0.22 -18.49
N LEU A 228 5.11 -0.50 -17.94
CA LEU A 228 5.26 -1.90 -17.54
C LEU A 228 5.71 -2.81 -18.69
N ASP A 229 5.21 -2.60 -19.91
CA ASP A 229 5.59 -3.37 -21.07
C ASP A 229 7.06 -3.18 -21.48
N ARG A 230 7.70 -2.09 -21.03
CA ARG A 230 9.09 -1.74 -21.32
C ARG A 230 10.09 -2.29 -20.30
N VAL A 231 9.63 -2.69 -19.11
CA VAL A 231 10.53 -3.08 -18.00
C VAL A 231 10.88 -4.57 -17.97
N GLY A 232 10.32 -5.35 -18.89
CA GLY A 232 10.65 -6.77 -19.03
C GLY A 232 10.09 -7.65 -17.90
N SER A 233 10.59 -8.89 -17.82
CA SER A 233 10.26 -9.79 -16.72
C SER A 233 11.22 -9.52 -15.56
N GLY A 234 10.72 -9.20 -14.38
CA GLY A 234 11.51 -9.09 -13.14
C GLY A 234 11.96 -10.46 -12.61
N ALA A 235 12.28 -11.39 -13.51
CA ALA A 235 12.65 -12.75 -13.17
C ALA A 235 13.83 -12.78 -12.18
N GLY A 236 13.68 -13.53 -11.11
CA GLY A 236 14.72 -13.87 -10.15
C GLY A 236 14.68 -13.09 -8.84
N PHE A 237 14.26 -11.84 -8.77
CA PHE A 237 14.31 -11.05 -7.53
C PHE A 237 13.33 -11.57 -6.46
N TYR A 238 12.14 -12.02 -6.86
CA TYR A 238 11.10 -12.54 -5.96
C TYR A 238 11.03 -14.07 -5.92
N ASP A 239 11.93 -14.77 -6.63
CA ASP A 239 11.93 -16.22 -6.68
C ASP A 239 12.14 -16.83 -5.28
N GLY A 240 11.21 -17.69 -4.86
CA GLY A 240 11.24 -18.34 -3.56
C GLY A 240 10.87 -17.48 -2.35
N LEU A 241 10.63 -16.18 -2.52
CA LEU A 241 10.24 -15.31 -1.40
C LEU A 241 8.78 -15.51 -0.99
N TRP A 242 7.89 -15.74 -1.97
CA TRP A 242 6.46 -15.93 -1.71
C TRP A 242 6.07 -17.40 -1.67
N VAL A 243 5.23 -17.74 -0.70
CA VAL A 243 4.61 -19.07 -0.55
C VAL A 243 3.13 -18.94 -0.88
N GLU A 244 2.73 -19.49 -2.03
CA GLU A 244 1.33 -19.51 -2.43
C GLU A 244 0.55 -20.50 -1.56
N THR A 245 -0.57 -20.05 -1.02
CA THR A 245 -1.54 -20.91 -0.35
C THR A 245 -2.66 -21.18 -1.33
N SER A 246 -2.87 -22.45 -1.69
CA SER A 246 -4.08 -22.81 -2.41
C SER A 246 -5.26 -22.62 -1.47
N SER A 247 -6.16 -21.69 -1.79
CA SER A 247 -7.50 -21.69 -1.21
C SER A 247 -8.13 -23.04 -1.57
N SER A 248 -8.27 -23.93 -0.60
CA SER A 248 -9.13 -25.09 -0.79
C SER A 248 -10.53 -24.56 -1.01
N PRO A 249 -11.21 -24.90 -2.13
CA PRO A 249 -12.60 -24.52 -2.27
C PRO A 249 -13.37 -25.21 -1.13
N GLY A 250 -13.94 -24.37 -0.22
CA GLY A 250 -14.84 -24.82 0.82
C GLY A 250 -16.22 -25.13 0.24
#